data_3dd8d4536e379e1dad11602f2c23953b
#
_entry.id   3dd8d4536e379e1dad11602f2c23953b
#
_cell.length_a   1.000
_cell.length_b   1.000
_cell.length_c   1.000
_cell.angle_alpha   90.00
_cell.angle_beta   90.00
_cell.angle_gamma   90.00
#
_symmetry.space_group_name_H-M   'P 1'
#
loop_
_entity.id
_entity.type
_entity.pdbx_description
1 polymer ?
#
loop_
_entity_poly.entity_id
_entity_poly.type
_entity_poly.pdbx_seq_one_letter_code
_entity_poly.pdbx_strand_id
1 'polypeptide(L)'
;MKHTYTLLCLFLLSGVVVADISGAALTSDGDTIAISGMKVRLNGIDTPERNQTCRNAGVTWKCGYEVTETLRGWLDTKEVRCLGDRKDRYGRLIADCFVDGYNVNARLVYEGLALAYRKYSKKYIPEEDKARAAKRGLWAGEFVTPWDWRRGKRLEPDY
;
A
#
# COMPACT_ATOMS: atom_id res chain seq x y z
N MET A 1 -40.43 -23.50 48.84
CA MET A 1 -39.32 -23.86 47.89
C MET A 1 -39.13 -22.65 46.97
N LYS A 2 -38.02 -21.88 47.12
CA LYS A 2 -37.72 -20.73 46.27
C LYS A 2 -36.74 -21.15 45.19
N HIS A 3 -37.17 -21.16 43.91
CA HIS A 3 -36.29 -21.46 42.78
C HIS A 3 -35.57 -20.19 42.33
N THR A 4 -34.28 -20.13 42.55
CA THR A 4 -33.39 -19.03 42.09
C THR A 4 -32.92 -19.38 40.68
N TYR A 5 -33.41 -18.66 39.68
CA TYR A 5 -32.93 -18.77 38.29
C TYR A 5 -31.68 -17.91 38.12
N THR A 6 -30.53 -18.55 37.93
CA THR A 6 -29.27 -17.87 37.61
C THR A 6 -29.24 -17.60 36.11
N LEU A 7 -29.35 -16.31 35.75
CA LEU A 7 -29.24 -15.86 34.36
C LEU A 7 -27.79 -15.89 33.93
N LEU A 8 -27.42 -16.85 33.08
CA LEU A 8 -26.09 -16.95 32.47
C LEU A 8 -26.00 -15.97 31.30
N CYS A 9 -25.35 -14.79 31.52
CA CYS A 9 -25.04 -13.86 30.44
C CYS A 9 -23.91 -14.41 29.56
N LEU A 10 -24.25 -14.89 28.36
CA LEU A 10 -23.29 -15.30 27.35
C LEU A 10 -22.71 -14.05 26.67
N PHE A 11 -21.51 -13.63 27.04
CA PHE A 11 -20.78 -12.58 26.34
C PHE A 11 -20.28 -13.12 24.99
N LEU A 12 -20.93 -12.73 23.90
CA LEU A 12 -20.41 -12.97 22.54
C LEU A 12 -19.24 -12.02 22.31
N LEU A 13 -18.02 -12.52 22.40
CA LEU A 13 -16.82 -11.82 21.95
C LEU A 13 -16.84 -11.79 20.41
N SER A 14 -17.22 -10.63 19.85
CA SER A 14 -17.09 -10.37 18.43
C SER A 14 -15.60 -10.21 18.09
N GLY A 15 -14.93 -11.29 17.74
CA GLY A 15 -13.55 -11.26 17.25
C GLY A 15 -13.49 -10.60 15.88
N VAL A 16 -12.55 -9.69 15.66
CA VAL A 16 -12.22 -9.17 14.33
C VAL A 16 -11.64 -10.31 13.52
N VAL A 17 -12.30 -10.69 12.43
CA VAL A 17 -11.77 -11.72 11.49
C VAL A 17 -10.73 -11.04 10.61
N VAL A 18 -9.47 -11.32 10.86
CA VAL A 18 -8.37 -10.91 9.99
C VAL A 18 -8.27 -11.93 8.85
N ALA A 19 -8.40 -11.48 7.62
CA ALA A 19 -8.10 -12.32 6.46
C ALA A 19 -6.57 -12.44 6.33
N ASP A 20 -6.08 -13.69 6.31
CA ASP A 20 -4.67 -14.05 6.08
C ASP A 20 -4.61 -14.80 4.77
N ILE A 21 -4.01 -14.19 3.76
CA ILE A 21 -3.91 -14.78 2.41
C ILE A 21 -2.44 -14.84 2.00
N SER A 22 -2.03 -16.01 1.48
CA SER A 22 -0.65 -16.22 1.00
C SER A 22 -0.63 -16.88 -0.37
N GLY A 23 0.45 -16.65 -1.09
CA GLY A 23 0.73 -17.28 -2.38
C GLY A 23 1.56 -16.41 -3.30
N ALA A 24 1.77 -16.89 -4.53
CA ALA A 24 2.39 -16.11 -5.58
C ALA A 24 1.52 -14.88 -5.92
N ALA A 25 2.15 -13.71 -6.03
CA ALA A 25 1.44 -12.47 -6.29
C ALA A 25 1.65 -11.99 -7.72
N LEU A 26 0.57 -11.52 -8.35
CA LEU A 26 0.59 -10.81 -9.63
C LEU A 26 0.46 -9.31 -9.35
N THR A 27 1.44 -8.53 -9.77
CA THR A 27 1.43 -7.07 -9.62
C THR A 27 0.59 -6.43 -10.73
N SER A 28 -0.47 -5.70 -10.35
CA SER A 28 -1.31 -4.93 -11.28
C SER A 28 -0.78 -3.50 -11.47
N ASP A 29 -0.45 -2.84 -10.36
CA ASP A 29 0.17 -1.50 -10.32
C ASP A 29 1.02 -1.35 -9.04
N GLY A 30 1.54 -0.15 -8.78
CA GLY A 30 2.49 0.07 -7.68
C GLY A 30 1.96 -0.22 -6.27
N ASP A 31 0.64 -0.35 -6.09
CA ASP A 31 0.02 -0.59 -4.77
C ASP A 31 -1.14 -1.58 -4.79
N THR A 32 -1.30 -2.30 -5.90
CA THR A 32 -2.34 -3.32 -6.06
C THR A 32 -1.74 -4.61 -6.62
N ILE A 33 -1.95 -5.70 -5.90
CA ILE A 33 -1.53 -7.04 -6.29
C ILE A 33 -2.72 -7.99 -6.30
N ALA A 34 -2.55 -9.17 -6.86
CA ALA A 34 -3.54 -10.25 -6.78
C ALA A 34 -2.86 -11.54 -6.31
N ILE A 35 -3.46 -12.23 -5.33
CA ILE A 35 -3.03 -13.53 -4.82
C ILE A 35 -4.20 -14.49 -4.99
N SER A 36 -4.01 -15.61 -5.71
CA SER A 36 -5.06 -16.60 -5.96
C SER A 36 -6.38 -15.99 -6.48
N GLY A 37 -6.28 -14.95 -7.33
CA GLY A 37 -7.43 -14.22 -7.89
C GLY A 37 -8.04 -13.16 -6.98
N MET A 38 -7.66 -13.09 -5.71
CA MET A 38 -8.09 -12.03 -4.80
C MET A 38 -7.24 -10.76 -5.00
N LYS A 39 -7.89 -9.65 -5.32
CA LYS A 39 -7.22 -8.35 -5.41
C LYS A 39 -6.94 -7.78 -4.02
N VAL A 40 -5.72 -7.34 -3.80
CA VAL A 40 -5.23 -6.73 -2.56
C VAL A 40 -4.74 -5.33 -2.85
N ARG A 41 -5.26 -4.34 -2.12
CA ARG A 41 -4.76 -2.96 -2.09
C ARG A 41 -3.82 -2.82 -0.90
N LEU A 42 -2.58 -2.42 -1.14
CA LEU A 42 -1.60 -2.19 -0.08
C LEU A 42 -2.08 -1.07 0.85
N ASN A 43 -2.26 -1.41 2.13
CA ASN A 43 -2.84 -0.52 3.13
C ASN A 43 -1.95 0.68 3.43
N GLY A 44 -2.55 1.86 3.59
CA GLY A 44 -1.91 3.05 4.15
C GLY A 44 -0.87 3.74 3.27
N ILE A 45 -0.72 3.31 2.02
CA ILE A 45 0.20 3.91 1.05
C ILE A 45 -0.53 4.32 -0.24
N ASP A 46 0.10 5.22 -1.00
CA ASP A 46 -0.34 5.61 -2.34
C ASP A 46 0.89 5.75 -3.24
N THR A 47 0.88 5.09 -4.39
CA THR A 47 1.98 5.11 -5.35
C THR A 47 1.63 5.97 -6.56
N PRO A 48 2.62 6.47 -7.31
CA PRO A 48 2.37 7.08 -8.59
C PRO A 48 1.51 6.18 -9.48
N GLU A 49 0.55 6.76 -10.18
CA GLU A 49 -0.27 6.06 -11.17
C GLU A 49 0.63 5.48 -12.27
N ARG A 50 0.26 4.34 -12.85
CA ARG A 50 1.10 3.62 -13.82
C ARG A 50 1.62 4.49 -14.98
N ASN A 51 0.83 5.46 -15.42
CA ASN A 51 1.18 6.41 -16.49
C ASN A 51 1.72 7.75 -15.96
N GLN A 52 1.94 7.86 -14.66
CA GLN A 52 2.46 9.07 -14.04
C GLN A 52 3.93 9.27 -14.36
N THR A 53 4.28 10.52 -14.66
CA THR A 53 5.66 10.95 -14.85
C THR A 53 6.11 11.84 -13.70
N CYS A 54 7.40 11.77 -13.40
CA CYS A 54 8.11 12.58 -12.42
C CYS A 54 9.35 13.19 -13.09
N ARG A 55 10.03 14.12 -12.42
CA ARG A 55 11.23 14.80 -12.94
C ARG A 55 12.34 14.71 -11.90
N ASN A 56 13.55 14.39 -12.34
CA ASN A 56 14.74 14.45 -11.51
C ASN A 56 15.89 15.08 -12.30
N ALA A 57 16.53 16.11 -11.74
CA ALA A 57 17.59 16.89 -12.40
C ALA A 57 17.22 17.34 -13.84
N GLY A 58 15.99 17.81 -14.05
CA GLY A 58 15.47 18.21 -15.36
C GLY A 58 15.08 17.05 -16.29
N VAL A 59 15.30 15.79 -15.91
CA VAL A 59 14.96 14.63 -16.73
C VAL A 59 13.61 14.04 -16.30
N THR A 60 12.67 13.97 -17.24
CA THR A 60 11.37 13.33 -17.03
C THR A 60 11.50 11.82 -17.12
N TRP A 61 10.92 11.09 -16.17
CA TRP A 61 10.91 9.62 -16.12
C TRP A 61 9.52 9.08 -15.77
N LYS A 62 9.26 7.83 -16.16
CA LYS A 62 7.97 7.15 -15.96
C LYS A 62 7.89 6.54 -14.56
N CYS A 63 7.78 7.39 -13.54
CA CYS A 63 7.85 6.94 -12.14
C CYS A 63 6.80 5.90 -11.77
N GLY A 64 5.57 6.03 -12.25
CA GLY A 64 4.52 5.04 -11.97
C GLY A 64 4.81 3.66 -12.58
N TYR A 65 5.35 3.64 -13.79
CA TYR A 65 5.78 2.38 -14.43
C TYR A 65 6.95 1.74 -13.64
N GLU A 66 7.98 2.51 -13.30
CA GLU A 66 9.15 1.99 -12.60
C GLU A 66 8.82 1.50 -11.19
N VAL A 67 7.95 2.18 -10.47
CA VAL A 67 7.45 1.70 -9.17
C VAL A 67 6.72 0.36 -9.32
N THR A 68 5.87 0.22 -10.35
CA THR A 68 5.15 -1.02 -10.61
C THR A 68 6.11 -2.18 -10.93
N GLU A 69 7.13 -1.95 -11.78
CA GLU A 69 8.12 -2.96 -12.12
C GLU A 69 9.03 -3.31 -10.94
N THR A 70 9.39 -2.33 -10.10
CA THR A 70 10.14 -2.56 -8.87
C THR A 70 9.36 -3.46 -7.91
N LEU A 71 8.09 -3.16 -7.67
CA LEU A 71 7.23 -4.01 -6.85
C LEU A 71 7.12 -5.41 -7.42
N ARG A 72 6.93 -5.54 -8.76
CA ARG A 72 6.88 -6.84 -9.43
C ARG A 72 8.14 -7.63 -9.17
N GLY A 73 9.32 -7.02 -9.35
CA GLY A 73 10.61 -7.69 -9.11
C GLY A 73 10.82 -8.12 -7.66
N TRP A 74 10.29 -7.37 -6.69
CA TRP A 74 10.39 -7.78 -5.28
C TRP A 74 9.54 -9.00 -4.94
N LEU A 75 8.42 -9.18 -5.66
CA LEU A 75 7.44 -10.24 -5.40
C LEU A 75 7.62 -11.45 -6.32
N ASP A 76 8.41 -11.30 -7.40
CA ASP A 76 8.62 -12.36 -8.38
C ASP A 76 9.17 -13.64 -7.74
N THR A 77 8.59 -14.79 -8.11
CA THR A 77 8.94 -16.13 -7.60
C THR A 77 8.85 -16.32 -6.08
N LYS A 78 8.23 -15.38 -5.36
CA LYS A 78 8.16 -15.42 -3.90
C LYS A 78 6.75 -15.66 -3.40
N GLU A 79 6.68 -16.24 -2.21
CA GLU A 79 5.42 -16.30 -1.45
C GLU A 79 5.17 -14.98 -0.74
N VAL A 80 4.06 -14.35 -1.06
CA VAL A 80 3.61 -13.11 -0.44
C VAL A 80 2.48 -13.43 0.52
N ARG A 81 2.59 -12.95 1.76
CA ARG A 81 1.54 -13.06 2.78
C ARG A 81 0.93 -11.70 3.06
N CYS A 82 -0.39 -11.60 2.98
CA CYS A 82 -1.12 -10.35 3.23
C CYS A 82 -2.13 -10.52 4.36
N LEU A 83 -2.09 -9.58 5.32
CA LEU A 83 -2.97 -9.52 6.49
C LEU A 83 -3.90 -8.31 6.36
N GLY A 84 -5.20 -8.54 6.31
CA GLY A 84 -6.20 -7.49 6.17
C GLY A 84 -7.50 -7.83 6.88
N ASP A 85 -8.25 -6.82 7.29
CA ASP A 85 -9.48 -6.95 8.06
C ASP A 85 -10.71 -6.37 7.35
N ARG A 86 -10.52 -5.73 6.20
CA ARG A 86 -11.60 -5.06 5.47
C ARG A 86 -11.37 -5.05 3.97
N LYS A 87 -12.46 -4.85 3.23
CA LYS A 87 -12.42 -4.61 1.78
C LYS A 87 -12.80 -3.17 1.47
N ASP A 88 -12.26 -2.67 0.38
CA ASP A 88 -12.70 -1.37 -0.15
C ASP A 88 -13.99 -1.51 -0.99
N ARG A 89 -14.49 -0.37 -1.50
CA ARG A 89 -15.70 -0.33 -2.33
C ARG A 89 -15.59 -1.08 -3.65
N TYR A 90 -14.38 -1.46 -4.05
CA TYR A 90 -14.12 -2.25 -5.28
C TYR A 90 -13.91 -3.75 -4.95
N GLY A 91 -14.12 -4.16 -3.70
CA GLY A 91 -13.96 -5.54 -3.26
C GLY A 91 -12.51 -5.98 -3.03
N ARG A 92 -11.51 -5.07 -3.12
CA ARG A 92 -10.11 -5.40 -2.84
C ARG A 92 -9.89 -5.52 -1.33
N LEU A 93 -9.16 -6.55 -0.90
CA LEU A 93 -8.70 -6.66 0.48
C LEU A 93 -7.70 -5.53 0.76
N ILE A 94 -7.94 -4.71 1.77
CA ILE A 94 -6.97 -3.71 2.25
C ILE A 94 -6.06 -4.40 3.23
N ALA A 95 -4.75 -4.53 2.90
CA ALA A 95 -3.85 -5.36 3.69
C ALA A 95 -2.42 -4.80 3.79
N ASP A 96 -1.74 -5.20 4.86
CA ASP A 96 -0.31 -5.13 4.96
C ASP A 96 0.28 -6.43 4.42
N CYS A 97 1.20 -6.35 3.47
CA CYS A 97 1.78 -7.50 2.80
C CYS A 97 3.25 -7.69 3.16
N PHE A 98 3.67 -8.94 3.20
CA PHE A 98 5.01 -9.35 3.63
C PHE A 98 5.61 -10.33 2.62
N VAL A 99 6.90 -10.20 2.38
CA VAL A 99 7.73 -11.10 1.57
C VAL A 99 9.10 -11.24 2.25
N ASP A 100 9.61 -12.45 2.39
CA ASP A 100 10.91 -12.72 3.04
C ASP A 100 11.08 -12.03 4.42
N GLY A 101 9.98 -11.91 5.17
CA GLY A 101 9.96 -11.23 6.48
C GLY A 101 9.89 -9.69 6.41
N TYR A 102 9.91 -9.07 5.23
CA TYR A 102 9.80 -7.61 5.07
C TYR A 102 8.35 -7.18 4.85
N ASN A 103 7.95 -6.09 5.52
CA ASN A 103 6.72 -5.39 5.19
C ASN A 103 6.88 -4.62 3.88
N VAL A 104 6.19 -5.07 2.82
CA VAL A 104 6.25 -4.50 1.46
C VAL A 104 5.77 -3.05 1.44
N ASN A 105 4.69 -2.75 2.17
CA ASN A 105 4.10 -1.42 2.25
C ASN A 105 5.11 -0.43 2.85
N ALA A 106 5.73 -0.80 3.99
CA ALA A 106 6.75 0.01 4.66
C ALA A 106 7.97 0.23 3.76
N ARG A 107 8.41 -0.82 3.05
CA ARG A 107 9.57 -0.76 2.16
C ARG A 107 9.33 0.18 0.98
N LEU A 108 8.16 0.12 0.35
CA LEU A 108 7.81 1.05 -0.74
C LEU A 108 7.91 2.51 -0.29
N VAL A 109 7.40 2.83 0.90
CA VAL A 109 7.48 4.19 1.43
C VAL A 109 8.91 4.57 1.82
N TYR A 110 9.65 3.67 2.47
CA TYR A 110 11.03 3.90 2.89
C TYR A 110 11.99 4.15 1.72
N GLU A 111 11.79 3.46 0.60
CA GLU A 111 12.56 3.67 -0.64
C GLU A 111 12.08 4.88 -1.46
N GLY A 112 11.03 5.59 -0.98
CA GLY A 112 10.47 6.75 -1.68
C GLY A 112 9.72 6.39 -2.95
N LEU A 113 9.22 5.15 -3.06
CA LEU A 113 8.43 4.66 -4.20
C LEU A 113 6.92 4.84 -3.97
N ALA A 114 6.53 5.09 -2.72
CA ALA A 114 5.17 5.39 -2.30
C ALA A 114 5.14 6.52 -1.30
N LEU A 115 3.99 7.16 -1.15
CA LEU A 115 3.71 8.14 -0.11
C LEU A 115 2.86 7.48 0.99
N ALA A 116 3.06 7.89 2.25
CA ALA A 116 2.15 7.57 3.34
C ALA A 116 0.79 8.24 3.08
N TYR A 117 -0.26 7.43 2.89
CA TYR A 117 -1.58 7.95 2.58
C TYR A 117 -2.34 8.32 3.85
N ARG A 118 -2.01 9.49 4.39
CA ARG A 118 -2.46 10.00 5.69
C ARG A 118 -3.97 10.06 5.87
N LYS A 119 -4.73 10.14 4.79
CA LYS A 119 -6.20 10.09 4.80
C LYS A 119 -6.74 8.78 5.39
N TYR A 120 -6.01 7.67 5.20
CA TYR A 120 -6.45 6.34 5.60
C TYR A 120 -5.61 5.72 6.71
N SER A 121 -4.31 6.10 6.81
CA SER A 121 -3.42 5.58 7.84
C SER A 121 -2.25 6.53 8.11
N LYS A 122 -1.80 6.59 9.35
CA LYS A 122 -0.58 7.30 9.75
C LYS A 122 0.61 6.35 9.93
N LYS A 123 0.41 5.04 9.68
CA LYS A 123 1.35 3.97 10.02
C LYS A 123 2.73 4.16 9.41
N TYR A 124 2.81 4.62 8.16
CA TYR A 124 4.05 4.70 7.39
C TYR A 124 4.64 6.12 7.27
N ILE A 125 4.17 7.06 8.11
CA ILE A 125 4.75 8.42 8.19
C ILE A 125 6.24 8.39 8.56
N PRO A 126 6.70 7.57 9.53
CA PRO A 126 8.12 7.51 9.88
C PRO A 126 9.02 7.04 8.72
N GLU A 127 8.54 6.10 7.90
CA GLU A 127 9.24 5.64 6.69
C GLU A 127 9.32 6.72 5.64
N GLU A 128 8.24 7.47 5.43
CA GLU A 128 8.21 8.60 4.50
C GLU A 128 9.17 9.72 4.93
N ASP A 129 9.21 10.05 6.23
CA ASP A 129 10.11 11.07 6.75
C ASP A 129 11.58 10.68 6.51
N LYS A 130 11.93 9.39 6.68
CA LYS A 130 13.28 8.87 6.37
C LYS A 130 13.58 8.94 4.86
N ALA A 131 12.63 8.57 4.01
CA ALA A 131 12.79 8.64 2.55
C ALA A 131 13.01 10.08 2.09
N ARG A 132 12.21 11.03 2.63
CA ARG A 132 12.31 12.46 2.34
C ARG A 132 13.65 13.04 2.78
N ALA A 133 14.08 12.77 4.01
CA ALA A 133 15.35 13.24 4.55
C ALA A 133 16.55 12.73 3.74
N ALA A 134 16.49 11.49 3.25
CA ALA A 134 17.53 10.87 2.44
C ALA A 134 17.36 11.11 0.93
N LYS A 135 16.33 11.87 0.50
CA LYS A 135 16.01 12.14 -0.92
C LYS A 135 15.90 10.87 -1.76
N ARG A 136 15.22 9.82 -1.24
CA ARG A 136 15.05 8.56 -1.96
C ARG A 136 13.91 8.62 -2.96
N GLY A 137 14.07 7.91 -4.07
CA GLY A 137 13.04 7.72 -5.08
C GLY A 137 12.41 9.02 -5.54
N LEU A 138 11.10 9.18 -5.36
CA LEU A 138 10.35 10.39 -5.69
C LEU A 138 10.91 11.65 -5.02
N TRP A 139 11.44 11.52 -3.81
CA TRP A 139 11.96 12.65 -3.02
C TRP A 139 13.30 13.20 -3.53
N ALA A 140 13.94 12.52 -4.51
CA ALA A 140 15.15 13.05 -5.18
C ALA A 140 14.83 14.13 -6.21
N GLY A 141 13.57 14.33 -6.58
CA GLY A 141 13.17 15.25 -7.63
C GLY A 141 11.78 15.84 -7.40
N GLU A 142 11.12 16.16 -8.50
CA GLU A 142 9.79 16.75 -8.52
C GLU A 142 8.75 15.73 -8.93
N PHE A 143 7.63 15.72 -8.24
CA PHE A 143 6.49 14.88 -8.58
C PHE A 143 5.18 15.53 -8.12
N VAL A 144 4.11 15.19 -8.79
CA VAL A 144 2.74 15.47 -8.32
C VAL A 144 2.33 14.31 -7.43
N THR A 145 1.66 14.59 -6.29
CA THR A 145 1.16 13.51 -5.45
C THR A 145 0.17 12.64 -6.22
N PRO A 146 0.12 11.30 -6.00
CA PRO A 146 -0.77 10.42 -6.77
C PRO A 146 -2.23 10.86 -6.74
N TRP A 147 -2.72 11.31 -5.58
CA TRP A 147 -4.10 11.80 -5.45
C TRP A 147 -4.35 13.10 -6.22
N ASP A 148 -3.34 13.97 -6.38
CA ASP A 148 -3.45 15.18 -7.19
C ASP A 148 -3.32 14.88 -8.68
N TRP A 149 -2.47 13.91 -9.05
CA TRP A 149 -2.39 13.41 -10.43
C TRP A 149 -3.74 12.87 -10.91
N ARG A 150 -4.45 12.09 -10.06
CA ARG A 150 -5.81 11.61 -10.36
C ARG A 150 -6.82 12.74 -10.54
N ARG A 151 -6.58 13.91 -9.94
CA ARG A 151 -7.39 15.13 -10.11
C ARG A 151 -6.99 15.96 -11.33
N GLY A 152 -6.02 15.48 -12.12
CA GLY A 152 -5.58 16.17 -13.33
C GLY A 152 -4.38 17.11 -13.16
N LYS A 153 -3.79 17.24 -11.95
CA LYS A 153 -2.56 18.02 -11.79
C LYS A 153 -1.38 17.38 -12.52
N ARG A 154 -0.51 18.20 -13.05
CA ARG A 154 0.72 17.82 -13.76
C ARG A 154 1.87 18.70 -13.26
N LEU A 155 3.12 18.27 -13.51
CA LEU A 155 4.27 19.15 -13.35
C LEU A 155 4.21 20.27 -14.38
N GLU A 156 4.69 21.47 -14.01
CA GLU A 156 4.82 22.57 -14.94
C GLU A 156 5.82 22.20 -16.04
N PRO A 157 5.60 22.64 -17.30
CA PRO A 157 6.56 22.45 -18.38
C PRO A 157 7.90 23.12 -18.03
N ASP A 158 9.02 22.52 -18.48
CA ASP A 158 10.31 23.18 -18.48
C ASP A 158 10.31 24.28 -19.55
N TYR A 159 10.57 25.52 -19.15
CA TYR A 159 10.76 26.65 -20.06
C TYR A 159 12.23 26.82 -20.41
#